data_8053196a71a33b39b331b6a56b95088b
#
_entry.id   8053196a71a33b39b331b6a56b95088b
#
_cell.length_a   1.000
_cell.length_b   1.000
_cell.length_c   1.000
_cell.angle_alpha   90.00
_cell.angle_beta   90.00
_cell.angle_gamma   90.00
#
_symmetry.space_group_name_H-M   'P 1'
#
loop_
_entity.id
_entity.type
_entity.pdbx_description
1 polymer ?
#
loop_
_entity_poly.entity_id
_entity_poly.type
_entity_poly.pdbx_seq_one_letter_code
_entity_poly.pdbx_strand_id
1 'polypeptide(L)'
;MKIIKYIFFFSFVLGYAQNKNDEKLLAVANDACECISQIDVSSDAKNDNISDCISKSLETVKGEKGDATNVKDDINYKMVETYLVQHCKPLKELAFTENKKFKYASSDNVLAQLAYDDGMEYINEGDTENAIEKFSKAVQIDPNFAFAWDNLGISYRKNKQYENAIAAYLKSLEIYPEGRLPLLNIAITYNLNQQYTEAVTHYEKFIDIFSDDPEGYYGLGLILYTQDQEEAGLDNLIRAYTIYTSQNSPYRADAAKKIGYMYKDLKNQDKLEVFQKVADKYNLKVQNN
;
A
#
# COMPACT_ATOMS: atom_id res chain seq x y z
N MET A 1 11.49 -20.22 -39.67
CA MET A 1 11.93 -21.54 -39.19
C MET A 1 12.53 -21.41 -37.79
N LYS A 2 11.69 -21.10 -36.79
CA LYS A 2 12.05 -21.03 -35.35
C LYS A 2 10.83 -21.18 -34.44
N ILE A 3 10.00 -22.24 -34.67
CA ILE A 3 8.78 -22.53 -33.86
C ILE A 3 8.80 -23.95 -33.27
N ILE A 4 9.96 -24.63 -33.20
CA ILE A 4 10.03 -26.03 -32.74
C ILE A 4 10.89 -26.19 -31.47
N LYS A 5 10.97 -25.20 -30.63
CA LYS A 5 11.69 -25.32 -29.32
C LYS A 5 10.83 -25.31 -28.08
N TYR A 6 9.51 -25.12 -28.17
CA TYR A 6 8.63 -25.02 -26.98
C TYR A 6 7.71 -26.25 -26.78
N ILE A 7 7.71 -27.24 -27.67
CA ILE A 7 6.84 -28.42 -27.56
C ILE A 7 7.50 -29.57 -26.79
N PHE A 8 8.80 -29.54 -26.57
CA PHE A 8 9.51 -30.63 -25.86
C PHE A 8 9.57 -30.47 -24.33
N PHE A 9 9.09 -29.37 -23.75
CA PHE A 9 9.06 -29.21 -22.30
C PHE A 9 7.75 -29.68 -21.66
N PHE A 10 6.68 -29.87 -22.43
CA PHE A 10 5.37 -30.30 -21.91
C PHE A 10 5.20 -31.82 -21.79
N SER A 11 6.03 -32.63 -22.45
CA SER A 11 5.98 -34.07 -22.37
C SER A 11 6.85 -34.67 -21.26
N PHE A 12 7.66 -33.89 -20.57
CA PHE A 12 8.50 -34.36 -19.45
C PHE A 12 7.80 -34.30 -18.08
N VAL A 13 6.70 -33.58 -17.96
CA VAL A 13 5.97 -33.42 -16.68
C VAL A 13 4.97 -34.58 -16.43
N LEU A 14 4.54 -35.31 -17.47
CA LEU A 14 3.60 -36.42 -17.32
C LEU A 14 4.29 -37.78 -17.08
N GLY A 15 5.60 -37.87 -17.10
CA GLY A 15 6.37 -39.10 -16.90
C GLY A 15 6.97 -39.27 -15.50
N TYR A 16 6.83 -38.31 -14.61
CA TYR A 16 7.47 -38.34 -13.28
C TYR A 16 6.55 -38.75 -12.12
N ALA A 17 5.28 -38.97 -12.35
CA ALA A 17 4.29 -39.27 -11.31
C ALA A 17 4.19 -40.76 -10.95
N GLN A 18 5.29 -41.48 -10.80
CA GLN A 18 5.26 -42.89 -10.36
C GLN A 18 6.30 -43.25 -9.30
N ASN A 19 6.90 -42.27 -8.63
CA ASN A 19 7.88 -42.57 -7.60
C ASN A 19 7.37 -42.14 -6.22
N LYS A 20 7.62 -42.94 -5.19
CA LYS A 20 7.22 -42.71 -3.80
C LYS A 20 7.67 -41.32 -3.24
N ASN A 21 8.67 -40.72 -3.89
CA ASN A 21 9.16 -39.37 -3.59
C ASN A 21 8.22 -38.28 -4.13
N ASP A 22 7.49 -38.51 -5.23
CA ASP A 22 6.57 -37.55 -5.79
C ASP A 22 5.29 -37.42 -4.94
N GLU A 23 4.81 -38.55 -4.38
CA GLU A 23 3.69 -38.56 -3.45
C GLU A 23 4.02 -37.79 -2.15
N LYS A 24 5.25 -37.95 -1.64
CA LYS A 24 5.72 -37.23 -0.46
C LYS A 24 5.91 -35.75 -0.76
N LEU A 25 6.48 -35.38 -1.90
CA LEU A 25 6.60 -33.97 -2.30
C LEU A 25 5.23 -33.31 -2.40
N LEU A 26 4.27 -34.02 -3.00
CA LEU A 26 2.89 -33.55 -3.12
C LEU A 26 2.23 -33.32 -1.74
N ALA A 27 2.43 -34.27 -0.81
CA ALA A 27 1.89 -34.17 0.54
C ALA A 27 2.47 -32.95 1.29
N VAL A 28 3.80 -32.79 1.27
CA VAL A 28 4.49 -31.64 1.89
C VAL A 28 4.04 -30.32 1.25
N ALA A 29 3.94 -30.29 -0.09
CA ALA A 29 3.55 -29.09 -0.79
C ALA A 29 2.07 -28.71 -0.53
N ASN A 30 1.17 -29.67 -0.40
CA ASN A 30 -0.23 -29.42 -0.07
C ASN A 30 -0.38 -28.86 1.35
N ASP A 31 0.32 -29.46 2.33
CA ASP A 31 0.33 -28.98 3.72
C ASP A 31 0.90 -27.55 3.82
N ALA A 32 2.02 -27.28 3.15
CA ALA A 32 2.59 -25.96 3.08
C ALA A 32 1.64 -24.95 2.38
N CYS A 33 0.94 -25.37 1.32
CA CYS A 33 0.00 -24.50 0.62
C CYS A 33 -1.24 -24.19 1.47
N GLU A 34 -1.73 -25.13 2.27
CA GLU A 34 -2.80 -24.91 3.23
C GLU A 34 -2.37 -23.92 4.32
N CYS A 35 -1.17 -24.07 4.89
CA CYS A 35 -0.58 -23.13 5.83
C CYS A 35 -0.47 -21.72 5.22
N ILE A 36 0.02 -21.60 3.99
CA ILE A 36 0.16 -20.34 3.25
C ILE A 36 -1.21 -19.65 3.06
N SER A 37 -2.28 -20.43 2.90
CA SER A 37 -3.63 -19.89 2.75
C SER A 37 -4.15 -19.13 3.99
N GLN A 38 -3.54 -19.33 5.14
CA GLN A 38 -3.87 -18.69 6.42
C GLN A 38 -3.02 -17.44 6.71
N ILE A 39 -2.05 -17.12 5.84
CA ILE A 39 -1.19 -15.96 6.04
C ILE A 39 -1.96 -14.68 5.75
N ASP A 40 -1.89 -13.72 6.69
CA ASP A 40 -2.40 -12.36 6.47
C ASP A 40 -1.52 -11.64 5.44
N VAL A 41 -2.11 -11.33 4.30
CA VAL A 41 -1.47 -10.61 3.17
C VAL A 41 -1.00 -9.20 3.54
N SER A 42 -1.55 -8.61 4.60
CA SER A 42 -1.20 -7.26 5.05
C SER A 42 0.05 -7.24 5.96
N SER A 43 0.54 -8.40 6.38
CA SER A 43 1.67 -8.54 7.29
C SER A 43 3.01 -8.30 6.59
N ASP A 44 3.86 -7.43 7.15
CA ASP A 44 5.24 -7.23 6.70
C ASP A 44 6.11 -8.50 6.86
N ALA A 45 5.70 -9.44 7.73
CA ALA A 45 6.38 -10.71 7.98
C ALA A 45 5.94 -11.85 7.04
N LYS A 46 5.18 -11.58 5.98
CA LYS A 46 4.59 -12.64 5.13
C LYS A 46 5.63 -13.56 4.47
N ASN A 47 6.79 -13.04 4.09
CA ASN A 47 7.86 -13.85 3.50
C ASN A 47 8.46 -14.82 4.51
N ASP A 48 8.66 -14.37 5.76
CA ASP A 48 9.11 -15.23 6.85
C ASP A 48 8.04 -16.28 7.16
N ASN A 49 6.75 -15.89 7.16
CA ASN A 49 5.63 -16.79 7.37
C ASN A 49 5.51 -17.86 6.27
N ILE A 50 5.77 -17.52 4.99
CA ILE A 50 5.81 -18.50 3.88
C ILE A 50 6.96 -19.49 4.09
N SER A 51 8.15 -18.98 4.44
CA SER A 51 9.32 -19.80 4.74
C SER A 51 9.07 -20.77 5.90
N ASP A 52 8.40 -20.27 6.94
CA ASP A 52 8.00 -21.06 8.11
C ASP A 52 6.99 -22.16 7.75
N CYS A 53 6.00 -21.87 6.90
CA CYS A 53 5.04 -22.86 6.41
C CYS A 53 5.75 -24.01 5.69
N ILE A 54 6.67 -23.68 4.77
CA ILE A 54 7.45 -24.69 4.02
C ILE A 54 8.32 -25.51 4.99
N SER A 55 8.99 -24.85 5.92
CA SER A 55 9.91 -25.51 6.88
C SER A 55 9.17 -26.45 7.82
N LYS A 56 8.02 -26.03 8.37
CA LYS A 56 7.17 -26.86 9.23
C LYS A 56 6.62 -28.08 8.50
N SER A 57 6.15 -27.89 7.27
CA SER A 57 5.64 -29.02 6.46
C SER A 57 6.73 -30.01 6.09
N LEU A 58 7.98 -29.59 5.93
CA LEU A 58 9.13 -30.48 5.76
C LEU A 58 9.47 -31.26 7.03
N GLU A 59 9.29 -30.68 8.21
CA GLU A 59 9.54 -31.32 9.49
C GLU A 59 8.52 -32.42 9.81
N THR A 60 7.24 -32.22 9.48
CA THR A 60 6.18 -33.23 9.70
C THR A 60 6.47 -34.53 8.97
N VAL A 61 7.03 -34.48 7.77
CA VAL A 61 7.39 -35.66 6.99
C VAL A 61 8.67 -36.35 7.49
N LYS A 62 9.59 -35.59 8.12
CA LYS A 62 10.80 -36.16 8.74
C LYS A 62 10.52 -36.85 10.08
N GLY A 63 9.46 -36.45 10.80
CA GLY A 63 9.09 -36.95 12.12
C GLY A 63 8.41 -38.34 12.12
N GLU A 64 7.92 -38.85 11.00
CA GLU A 64 7.20 -40.12 10.93
C GLU A 64 8.05 -41.39 10.81
N LYS A 65 9.39 -41.31 10.93
CA LYS A 65 10.25 -42.50 10.88
C LYS A 65 11.39 -42.51 11.88
N GLY A 66 11.21 -43.33 12.93
CA GLY A 66 12.32 -44.04 13.54
C GLY A 66 12.79 -45.15 12.63
N ASP A 67 13.78 -44.93 11.80
CA ASP A 67 14.85 -45.84 11.47
C ASP A 67 15.92 -45.12 10.62
N ALA A 68 17.08 -44.96 11.22
CA ALA A 68 18.21 -44.26 10.63
C ALA A 68 19.11 -45.25 9.87
N THR A 69 18.67 -45.78 8.73
CA THR A 69 19.58 -46.43 7.77
C THR A 69 19.11 -46.22 6.33
N ASN A 70 19.87 -45.40 5.60
CA ASN A 70 19.92 -45.35 4.13
C ASN A 70 18.63 -45.06 3.37
N VAL A 71 18.17 -43.80 3.40
CA VAL A 71 17.45 -43.23 2.25
C VAL A 71 17.92 -41.79 2.11
N LYS A 72 18.51 -41.45 0.99
CA LYS A 72 18.59 -40.11 0.47
C LYS A 72 17.16 -39.64 0.20
N ASP A 73 16.44 -39.23 1.24
CA ASP A 73 15.14 -38.54 1.11
C ASP A 73 15.40 -37.09 0.66
N ASP A 74 15.49 -36.94 -0.64
CA ASP A 74 15.94 -35.73 -1.30
C ASP A 74 14.83 -34.65 -1.48
N ILE A 75 13.77 -34.69 -0.68
CA ILE A 75 12.81 -33.57 -0.65
C ILE A 75 13.41 -32.47 0.21
N ASN A 76 13.81 -31.41 -0.47
CA ASN A 76 14.36 -30.22 0.17
C ASN A 76 13.45 -29.00 -0.04
N TYR A 77 13.73 -27.97 0.71
CA TYR A 77 13.02 -26.69 0.66
C TYR A 77 12.83 -26.17 -0.77
N LYS A 78 13.88 -26.24 -1.59
CA LYS A 78 13.87 -25.72 -2.97
C LYS A 78 12.91 -26.47 -3.89
N MET A 79 12.76 -27.76 -3.69
CA MET A 79 11.80 -28.59 -4.47
C MET A 79 10.37 -28.23 -4.10
N VAL A 80 10.08 -28.09 -2.79
CA VAL A 80 8.75 -27.68 -2.31
C VAL A 80 8.42 -26.29 -2.79
N GLU A 81 9.30 -25.32 -2.63
CA GLU A 81 9.15 -23.94 -3.12
C GLU A 81 8.85 -23.91 -4.64
N THR A 82 9.62 -24.66 -5.43
CA THR A 82 9.43 -24.73 -6.89
C THR A 82 8.06 -25.30 -7.25
N TYR A 83 7.61 -26.33 -6.54
CA TYR A 83 6.29 -26.90 -6.75
C TYR A 83 5.18 -25.93 -6.36
N LEU A 84 5.29 -25.25 -5.22
CA LEU A 84 4.30 -24.29 -4.71
C LEU A 84 4.11 -23.11 -5.66
N VAL A 85 5.19 -22.58 -6.23
CA VAL A 85 5.11 -21.48 -7.22
C VAL A 85 4.26 -21.87 -8.42
N GLN A 86 4.28 -23.15 -8.82
CA GLN A 86 3.53 -23.64 -9.97
C GLN A 86 2.10 -24.07 -9.64
N HIS A 87 1.82 -24.54 -8.42
CA HIS A 87 0.60 -25.26 -8.10
C HIS A 87 -0.21 -24.69 -6.93
N CYS A 88 0.41 -23.93 -6.01
CA CYS A 88 -0.30 -23.33 -4.86
C CYS A 88 -1.02 -22.04 -5.27
N LYS A 89 -2.35 -22.09 -5.30
CA LYS A 89 -3.17 -20.93 -5.64
C LYS A 89 -3.00 -19.76 -4.65
N PRO A 90 -3.05 -19.95 -3.30
CA PRO A 90 -2.77 -18.90 -2.33
C PRO A 90 -1.41 -18.23 -2.55
N LEU A 91 -0.34 -19.00 -2.81
CA LEU A 91 0.98 -18.42 -3.07
C LEU A 91 1.00 -17.59 -4.37
N LYS A 92 0.30 -18.05 -5.40
CA LYS A 92 0.14 -17.27 -6.65
C LYS A 92 -0.62 -15.97 -6.43
N GLU A 93 -1.64 -15.98 -5.61
CA GLU A 93 -2.41 -14.79 -5.25
C GLU A 93 -1.57 -13.80 -4.45
N LEU A 94 -0.76 -14.28 -3.50
CA LEU A 94 0.23 -13.49 -2.78
C LEU A 94 1.28 -12.88 -3.71
N ALA A 95 1.86 -13.69 -4.59
CA ALA A 95 2.83 -13.24 -5.59
C ALA A 95 2.20 -12.27 -6.61
N PHE A 96 0.90 -12.43 -6.91
CA PHE A 96 0.18 -11.52 -7.81
C PHE A 96 -0.01 -10.14 -7.17
N THR A 97 -0.33 -10.09 -5.86
CA THR A 97 -0.43 -8.81 -5.12
C THR A 97 0.92 -8.12 -5.01
N GLU A 98 2.01 -8.85 -4.79
CA GLU A 98 3.37 -8.29 -4.81
C GLU A 98 3.79 -7.83 -6.20
N ASN A 99 3.47 -8.60 -7.24
CA ASN A 99 3.77 -8.23 -8.62
C ASN A 99 2.97 -6.99 -9.05
N LYS A 100 1.73 -6.81 -8.54
CA LYS A 100 0.94 -5.60 -8.73
C LYS A 100 1.58 -4.40 -8.02
N LYS A 101 2.03 -4.56 -6.78
CA LYS A 101 2.76 -3.54 -6.01
C LYS A 101 4.11 -3.20 -6.65
N PHE A 102 4.83 -4.19 -7.16
CA PHE A 102 6.09 -4.00 -7.87
C PHE A 102 5.88 -3.24 -9.18
N LYS A 103 4.86 -3.61 -9.99
CA LYS A 103 4.49 -2.88 -11.22
C LYS A 103 4.04 -1.45 -10.98
N TYR A 104 3.46 -1.17 -9.82
CA TYR A 104 3.15 0.19 -9.40
C TYR A 104 4.42 1.00 -9.13
N ALA A 105 5.39 0.42 -8.42
CA ALA A 105 6.56 1.12 -7.89
C ALA A 105 7.74 1.23 -8.86
N SER A 106 7.78 0.41 -9.93
CA SER A 106 8.89 0.35 -10.87
C SER A 106 8.42 0.09 -12.30
N SER A 107 9.29 0.39 -13.27
CA SER A 107 9.07 0.08 -14.68
C SER A 107 9.98 -1.05 -15.14
N ASP A 108 9.44 -1.97 -15.95
CA ASP A 108 10.23 -2.98 -16.67
C ASP A 108 11.05 -2.35 -17.81
N ASN A 109 10.73 -1.11 -18.19
CA ASN A 109 11.49 -0.37 -19.20
C ASN A 109 12.67 0.35 -18.52
N VAL A 110 13.87 -0.14 -18.79
CA VAL A 110 15.12 0.37 -18.18
C VAL A 110 15.31 1.87 -18.41
N LEU A 111 14.93 2.41 -19.58
CA LEU A 111 15.08 3.84 -19.86
C LEU A 111 14.06 4.68 -19.07
N ALA A 112 12.84 4.16 -18.86
CA ALA A 112 11.86 4.81 -18.01
C ALA A 112 12.31 4.81 -16.55
N GLN A 113 12.83 3.67 -16.07
CA GLN A 113 13.37 3.56 -14.72
C GLN A 113 14.55 4.51 -14.49
N LEU A 114 15.53 4.57 -15.41
CA LEU A 114 16.65 5.51 -15.31
C LEU A 114 16.18 6.98 -15.29
N ALA A 115 15.21 7.33 -16.12
CA ALA A 115 14.67 8.70 -16.11
C ALA A 115 13.93 9.00 -14.78
N TYR A 116 13.25 8.01 -14.20
CA TYR A 116 12.64 8.14 -12.90
C TYR A 116 13.69 8.32 -11.79
N ASP A 117 14.75 7.51 -11.79
CA ASP A 117 15.83 7.57 -10.80
C ASP A 117 16.55 8.93 -10.87
N ASP A 118 16.85 9.45 -12.07
CA ASP A 118 17.35 10.83 -12.27
C ASP A 118 16.40 11.86 -11.63
N GLY A 119 15.07 11.70 -11.83
CA GLY A 119 14.06 12.59 -11.23
C GLY A 119 14.07 12.57 -9.71
N MET A 120 14.30 11.40 -9.11
CA MET A 120 14.43 11.26 -7.66
C MET A 120 15.70 11.93 -7.12
N GLU A 121 16.81 11.90 -7.86
CA GLU A 121 18.03 12.64 -7.50
C GLU A 121 17.75 14.15 -7.45
N TYR A 122 17.09 14.71 -8.46
CA TYR A 122 16.71 16.13 -8.46
C TYR A 122 15.74 16.50 -7.32
N ILE A 123 14.83 15.59 -6.94
CA ILE A 123 13.97 15.81 -5.76
C ILE A 123 14.80 15.93 -4.48
N ASN A 124 15.84 15.09 -4.32
CA ASN A 124 16.73 15.11 -3.16
C ASN A 124 17.60 16.38 -3.13
N GLU A 125 17.95 16.92 -4.28
CA GLU A 125 18.66 18.19 -4.44
C GLU A 125 17.75 19.42 -4.25
N GLY A 126 16.42 19.21 -4.24
CA GLY A 126 15.42 20.29 -4.17
C GLY A 126 15.11 20.95 -5.51
N ASP A 127 15.65 20.42 -6.60
CA ASP A 127 15.44 20.91 -7.96
C ASP A 127 14.16 20.32 -8.57
N THR A 128 13.06 20.98 -8.26
CA THR A 128 11.73 20.53 -8.67
C THR A 128 11.49 20.65 -10.18
N GLU A 129 12.13 21.61 -10.86
CA GLU A 129 11.95 21.81 -12.30
C GLU A 129 12.59 20.69 -13.11
N ASN A 130 13.84 20.34 -12.81
CA ASN A 130 14.51 19.21 -13.44
C ASN A 130 13.85 17.88 -13.06
N ALA A 131 13.35 17.74 -11.85
CA ALA A 131 12.57 16.57 -11.45
C ALA A 131 11.32 16.38 -12.33
N ILE A 132 10.57 17.47 -12.61
CA ILE A 132 9.41 17.44 -13.52
C ILE A 132 9.82 16.97 -14.92
N GLU A 133 10.94 17.48 -15.46
CA GLU A 133 11.44 17.05 -16.78
C GLU A 133 11.71 15.54 -16.81
N LYS A 134 12.42 15.03 -15.81
CA LYS A 134 12.81 13.62 -15.75
C LYS A 134 11.63 12.69 -15.53
N PHE A 135 10.73 13.00 -14.60
CA PHE A 135 9.52 12.21 -14.42
C PHE A 135 8.60 12.26 -15.64
N SER A 136 8.50 13.43 -16.31
CA SER A 136 7.76 13.54 -17.57
C SER A 136 8.36 12.62 -18.65
N LYS A 137 9.69 12.53 -18.73
CA LYS A 137 10.37 11.59 -19.63
C LYS A 137 10.09 10.15 -19.26
N ALA A 138 10.10 9.80 -17.96
CA ALA A 138 9.79 8.45 -17.49
C ALA A 138 8.39 8.00 -17.92
N VAL A 139 7.36 8.83 -17.69
CA VAL A 139 5.96 8.50 -18.06
C VAL A 139 5.70 8.59 -19.57
N GLN A 140 6.50 9.31 -20.32
CA GLN A 140 6.46 9.31 -21.78
C GLN A 140 6.99 8.00 -22.36
N ILE A 141 8.06 7.44 -21.78
CA ILE A 141 8.67 6.17 -22.18
C ILE A 141 7.79 4.99 -21.73
N ASP A 142 7.28 5.02 -20.50
CA ASP A 142 6.38 4.02 -19.95
C ASP A 142 5.14 4.70 -19.34
N PRO A 143 4.06 4.84 -20.11
CA PRO A 143 2.81 5.44 -19.61
C PRO A 143 2.14 4.65 -18.48
N ASN A 144 2.52 3.38 -18.26
CA ASN A 144 1.98 2.54 -17.18
C ASN A 144 2.81 2.58 -15.89
N PHE A 145 3.83 3.41 -15.83
CA PHE A 145 4.64 3.59 -14.64
C PHE A 145 3.89 4.50 -13.63
N ALA A 146 2.97 3.92 -12.86
CA ALA A 146 2.09 4.67 -11.96
C ALA A 146 2.86 5.51 -10.93
N PHE A 147 3.95 4.97 -10.36
CA PHE A 147 4.74 5.68 -9.35
C PHE A 147 5.50 6.88 -9.92
N ALA A 148 5.88 6.84 -11.20
CA ALA A 148 6.44 8.00 -11.89
C ALA A 148 5.37 9.11 -12.09
N TRP A 149 4.13 8.74 -12.39
CA TRP A 149 3.00 9.69 -12.41
C TRP A 149 2.77 10.33 -11.05
N ASP A 150 2.86 9.57 -9.93
CA ASP A 150 2.72 10.11 -8.58
C ASP A 150 3.78 11.15 -8.28
N ASN A 151 5.05 10.84 -8.57
CA ASN A 151 6.16 11.75 -8.30
C ASN A 151 6.15 12.97 -9.21
N LEU A 152 5.69 12.82 -10.46
CA LEU A 152 5.40 13.94 -11.35
C LEU A 152 4.33 14.86 -10.74
N GLY A 153 3.24 14.28 -10.24
CA GLY A 153 2.18 15.01 -9.54
C GLY A 153 2.68 15.75 -8.29
N ILE A 154 3.52 15.09 -7.47
CA ILE A 154 4.15 15.72 -6.29
C ILE A 154 5.02 16.90 -6.72
N SER A 155 5.80 16.73 -7.78
CA SER A 155 6.71 17.77 -8.30
C SER A 155 5.92 18.96 -8.84
N TYR A 156 4.86 18.72 -9.63
CA TYR A 156 3.95 19.78 -10.09
C TYR A 156 3.30 20.52 -8.92
N ARG A 157 2.81 19.80 -7.89
CA ARG A 157 2.20 20.41 -6.70
C ARG A 157 3.19 21.28 -5.94
N LYS A 158 4.44 20.82 -5.74
CA LYS A 158 5.52 21.60 -5.12
C LYS A 158 5.80 22.88 -5.92
N ASN A 159 5.72 22.81 -7.24
CA ASN A 159 5.89 23.95 -8.14
C ASN A 159 4.60 24.76 -8.35
N LYS A 160 3.55 24.50 -7.55
CA LYS A 160 2.25 25.18 -7.58
C LYS A 160 1.49 25.06 -8.92
N GLN A 161 1.82 24.08 -9.72
CA GLN A 161 1.13 23.72 -10.95
C GLN A 161 0.02 22.70 -10.63
N TYR A 162 -1.03 23.16 -9.93
CA TYR A 162 -2.01 22.28 -9.30
C TYR A 162 -2.82 21.48 -10.30
N GLU A 163 -3.22 22.05 -11.43
CA GLU A 163 -3.96 21.36 -12.51
C GLU A 163 -3.13 20.22 -13.12
N ASN A 164 -1.84 20.47 -13.35
CA ASN A 164 -0.92 19.45 -13.87
C ASN A 164 -0.72 18.34 -12.84
N ALA A 165 -0.63 18.68 -11.56
CA ALA A 165 -0.52 17.70 -10.47
C ALA A 165 -1.75 16.80 -10.40
N ILE A 166 -2.95 17.38 -10.45
CA ILE A 166 -4.23 16.65 -10.46
C ILE A 166 -4.28 15.69 -11.65
N ALA A 167 -3.92 16.16 -12.86
CA ALA A 167 -3.90 15.33 -14.05
C ALA A 167 -2.93 14.13 -13.92
N ALA A 168 -1.74 14.36 -13.33
CA ALA A 168 -0.76 13.29 -13.10
C ALA A 168 -1.26 12.26 -12.07
N TYR A 169 -1.86 12.68 -10.95
CA TYR A 169 -2.45 11.75 -9.98
C TYR A 169 -3.62 10.95 -10.55
N LEU A 170 -4.46 11.57 -11.40
CA LEU A 170 -5.54 10.85 -12.08
C LEU A 170 -4.98 9.77 -13.00
N LYS A 171 -3.86 10.05 -13.72
CA LYS A 171 -3.17 9.04 -14.54
C LYS A 171 -2.64 7.88 -13.70
N SER A 172 -2.04 8.16 -12.55
CA SER A 172 -1.64 7.12 -11.62
C SER A 172 -2.81 6.26 -11.16
N LEU A 173 -3.95 6.87 -10.81
CA LEU A 173 -5.16 6.18 -10.37
C LEU A 173 -5.87 5.40 -11.49
N GLU A 174 -5.75 5.78 -12.76
CA GLU A 174 -6.19 4.98 -13.90
C GLU A 174 -5.42 3.64 -13.96
N ILE A 175 -4.13 3.64 -13.62
CA ILE A 175 -3.26 2.47 -13.64
C ILE A 175 -3.41 1.65 -12.34
N TYR A 176 -3.45 2.33 -11.20
CA TYR A 176 -3.55 1.73 -9.87
C TYR A 176 -4.61 2.44 -9.00
N PRO A 177 -5.89 2.04 -9.13
CA PRO A 177 -7.02 2.74 -8.50
C PRO A 177 -6.99 2.82 -6.97
N GLU A 178 -6.25 1.91 -6.32
CA GLU A 178 -6.11 1.83 -4.86
C GLU A 178 -4.79 2.45 -4.38
N GLY A 179 -4.14 3.27 -5.20
CA GLY A 179 -2.89 3.95 -4.84
C GLY A 179 -3.10 4.93 -3.69
N ARG A 180 -2.57 4.60 -2.51
CA ARG A 180 -2.71 5.45 -1.31
C ARG A 180 -2.15 6.86 -1.53
N LEU A 181 -0.97 6.96 -2.13
CA LEU A 181 -0.31 8.25 -2.37
C LEU A 181 -1.11 9.15 -3.30
N PRO A 182 -1.51 8.72 -4.52
CA PRO A 182 -2.26 9.58 -5.42
C PRO A 182 -3.65 9.91 -4.89
N LEU A 183 -4.35 8.99 -4.18
CA LEU A 183 -5.65 9.27 -3.57
C LEU A 183 -5.59 10.37 -2.53
N LEU A 184 -4.58 10.36 -1.66
CA LEU A 184 -4.40 11.41 -0.65
C LEU A 184 -3.91 12.71 -1.28
N ASN A 185 -2.90 12.63 -2.15
CA ASN A 185 -2.28 13.83 -2.73
C ASN A 185 -3.22 14.61 -3.67
N ILE A 186 -4.13 13.93 -4.37
CA ILE A 186 -5.13 14.61 -5.20
C ILE A 186 -6.09 15.44 -4.34
N ALA A 187 -6.53 14.92 -3.17
CA ALA A 187 -7.37 15.66 -2.23
C ALA A 187 -6.64 16.89 -1.69
N ILE A 188 -5.38 16.72 -1.28
CA ILE A 188 -4.53 17.83 -0.83
C ILE A 188 -4.38 18.86 -1.94
N THR A 189 -4.19 18.44 -3.19
CA THR A 189 -3.97 19.35 -4.32
C THR A 189 -5.21 20.13 -4.66
N TYR A 190 -6.40 19.52 -4.66
CA TYR A 190 -7.68 20.23 -4.80
C TYR A 190 -7.87 21.27 -3.70
N ASN A 191 -7.53 20.95 -2.44
CA ASN A 191 -7.59 21.92 -1.36
C ASN A 191 -6.63 23.11 -1.57
N LEU A 192 -5.38 22.85 -1.99
CA LEU A 192 -4.42 23.91 -2.29
C LEU A 192 -4.86 24.78 -3.46
N ASN A 193 -5.59 24.20 -4.42
CA ASN A 193 -6.17 24.90 -5.56
C ASN A 193 -7.53 25.56 -5.25
N GLN A 194 -7.94 25.55 -3.99
CA GLN A 194 -9.22 26.13 -3.50
C GLN A 194 -10.48 25.47 -4.09
N GLN A 195 -10.36 24.28 -4.62
CA GLN A 195 -11.44 23.44 -5.12
C GLN A 195 -11.94 22.54 -3.97
N TYR A 196 -12.60 23.15 -3.00
CA TYR A 196 -12.90 22.52 -1.71
C TYR A 196 -13.91 21.38 -1.83
N THR A 197 -14.87 21.47 -2.73
CA THR A 197 -15.88 20.41 -2.97
C THR A 197 -15.21 19.12 -3.48
N GLU A 198 -14.32 19.27 -4.44
CA GLU A 198 -13.54 18.16 -4.99
C GLU A 198 -12.59 17.60 -3.95
N ALA A 199 -11.94 18.45 -3.15
CA ALA A 199 -11.08 18.01 -2.07
C ALA A 199 -11.83 17.16 -1.04
N VAL A 200 -13.02 17.59 -0.60
CA VAL A 200 -13.89 16.83 0.32
C VAL A 200 -14.22 15.47 -0.28
N THR A 201 -14.71 15.43 -1.53
CA THR A 201 -15.06 14.19 -2.23
C THR A 201 -13.88 13.21 -2.28
N HIS A 202 -12.67 13.71 -2.55
CA HIS A 202 -11.48 12.85 -2.63
C HIS A 202 -10.96 12.42 -1.26
N TYR A 203 -11.09 13.23 -0.20
CA TYR A 203 -10.80 12.77 1.15
C TYR A 203 -11.79 11.71 1.63
N GLU A 204 -13.08 11.87 1.35
CA GLU A 204 -14.10 10.86 1.67
C GLU A 204 -13.79 9.54 0.96
N LYS A 205 -13.48 9.58 -0.34
CA LYS A 205 -13.04 8.39 -1.09
C LYS A 205 -11.78 7.75 -0.50
N PHE A 206 -10.82 8.55 -0.04
CA PHE A 206 -9.63 8.03 0.64
C PHE A 206 -9.98 7.32 1.94
N ILE A 207 -10.86 7.92 2.76
CA ILE A 207 -11.33 7.38 4.03
C ILE A 207 -12.11 6.07 3.83
N ASP A 208 -12.92 5.97 2.78
CA ASP A 208 -13.66 4.75 2.44
C ASP A 208 -12.74 3.55 2.18
N ILE A 209 -11.58 3.79 1.56
CA ILE A 209 -10.60 2.75 1.24
C ILE A 209 -9.62 2.52 2.41
N PHE A 210 -9.21 3.58 3.10
CA PHE A 210 -8.20 3.58 4.16
C PHE A 210 -8.80 4.13 5.47
N SER A 211 -9.78 3.43 6.02
CA SER A 211 -10.56 3.88 7.19
C SER A 211 -9.76 3.96 8.51
N ASP A 212 -8.59 3.35 8.56
CA ASP A 212 -7.64 3.37 9.68
C ASP A 212 -6.47 4.33 9.45
N ASP A 213 -6.44 5.04 8.32
CA ASP A 213 -5.44 6.05 8.01
C ASP A 213 -5.89 7.44 8.49
N PRO A 214 -5.18 8.04 9.45
CA PRO A 214 -5.60 9.32 10.05
C PRO A 214 -5.48 10.52 9.11
N GLU A 215 -4.66 10.45 8.04
CA GLU A 215 -4.40 11.57 7.14
C GLU A 215 -5.66 12.03 6.40
N GLY A 216 -6.53 11.08 6.01
CA GLY A 216 -7.80 11.41 5.37
C GLY A 216 -8.72 12.22 6.28
N TYR A 217 -8.90 11.77 7.51
CA TYR A 217 -9.71 12.47 8.51
C TYR A 217 -9.11 13.81 8.90
N TYR A 218 -7.79 13.89 9.03
CA TYR A 218 -7.09 15.13 9.35
C TYR A 218 -7.33 16.20 8.27
N GLY A 219 -7.11 15.83 7.00
CA GLY A 219 -7.32 16.75 5.87
C GLY A 219 -8.80 17.16 5.72
N LEU A 220 -9.72 16.19 5.78
CA LEU A 220 -11.17 16.44 5.71
C LEU A 220 -11.63 17.36 6.86
N GLY A 221 -11.16 17.08 8.08
CA GLY A 221 -11.49 17.87 9.26
C GLY A 221 -11.09 19.35 9.13
N LEU A 222 -9.91 19.61 8.61
CA LEU A 222 -9.44 20.98 8.37
C LEU A 222 -10.29 21.72 7.34
N ILE A 223 -10.62 21.07 6.21
CA ILE A 223 -11.41 21.70 5.15
C ILE A 223 -12.83 22.00 5.64
N LEU A 224 -13.51 21.02 6.23
CA LEU A 224 -14.87 21.20 6.72
C LEU A 224 -14.96 22.34 7.73
N TYR A 225 -13.99 22.44 8.65
CA TYR A 225 -13.94 23.53 9.61
C TYR A 225 -13.80 24.90 8.93
N THR A 226 -12.93 25.00 7.91
CA THR A 226 -12.75 26.25 7.16
C THR A 226 -13.93 26.63 6.27
N GLN A 227 -14.86 25.68 6.03
CA GLN A 227 -16.11 25.91 5.30
C GLN A 227 -17.32 26.09 6.23
N ASP A 228 -17.09 26.56 7.46
CA ASP A 228 -18.11 26.80 8.48
C ASP A 228 -18.94 25.55 8.85
N GLN A 229 -18.37 24.36 8.64
CA GLN A 229 -18.93 23.07 9.08
C GLN A 229 -18.19 22.59 10.34
N GLU A 230 -18.23 23.39 11.39
CA GLU A 230 -17.37 23.28 12.56
C GLU A 230 -17.53 21.92 13.28
N GLU A 231 -18.77 21.43 13.43
CA GLU A 231 -19.05 20.16 14.08
C GLU A 231 -18.41 18.97 13.31
N ALA A 232 -18.65 18.91 12.00
CA ALA A 232 -18.11 17.85 11.15
C ALA A 232 -16.58 17.94 11.04
N GLY A 233 -16.04 19.17 10.96
CA GLY A 233 -14.61 19.42 10.93
C GLY A 233 -13.92 18.94 12.20
N LEU A 234 -14.47 19.30 13.36
CA LEU A 234 -13.96 18.89 14.66
C LEU A 234 -14.07 17.37 14.89
N ASP A 235 -15.19 16.76 14.47
CA ASP A 235 -15.41 15.31 14.57
C ASP A 235 -14.31 14.53 13.81
N ASN A 236 -14.07 14.90 12.57
CA ASN A 236 -13.01 14.26 11.76
C ASN A 236 -11.62 14.48 12.38
N LEU A 237 -11.32 15.68 12.88
CA LEU A 237 -10.01 15.96 13.45
C LEU A 237 -9.77 15.19 14.77
N ILE A 238 -10.80 15.02 15.61
CA ILE A 238 -10.72 14.20 16.82
C ILE A 238 -10.56 12.72 16.44
N ARG A 239 -11.22 12.25 15.38
CA ARG A 239 -11.04 10.90 14.88
C ARG A 239 -9.59 10.67 14.40
N ALA A 240 -9.02 11.60 13.63
CA ALA A 240 -7.60 11.55 13.24
C ALA A 240 -6.68 11.49 14.48
N TYR A 241 -6.92 12.34 15.47
CA TYR A 241 -6.16 12.34 16.72
C TYR A 241 -6.22 10.99 17.45
N THR A 242 -7.40 10.39 17.48
CA THR A 242 -7.60 9.08 18.13
C THR A 242 -6.80 7.98 17.42
N ILE A 243 -6.84 7.95 16.08
CA ILE A 243 -6.08 6.99 15.27
C ILE A 243 -4.56 7.24 15.43
N TYR A 244 -4.08 8.48 15.31
CA TYR A 244 -2.68 8.81 15.57
C TYR A 244 -2.23 8.36 16.96
N THR A 245 -3.12 8.48 17.97
CA THR A 245 -2.81 8.06 19.34
C THR A 245 -2.69 6.55 19.47
N SER A 246 -3.59 5.78 18.87
CA SER A 246 -3.54 4.31 18.88
C SER A 246 -2.32 3.76 18.15
N GLN A 247 -1.86 4.46 17.12
CA GLN A 247 -0.67 4.12 16.32
C GLN A 247 0.64 4.65 16.92
N ASN A 248 0.62 5.34 18.09
CA ASN A 248 1.77 6.03 18.68
C ASN A 248 2.47 7.00 17.70
N SER A 249 1.73 7.59 16.78
CA SER A 249 2.26 8.49 15.75
C SER A 249 2.72 9.83 16.35
N PRO A 250 3.86 10.39 15.91
CA PRO A 250 4.31 11.73 16.31
C PRO A 250 3.33 12.83 15.87
N TYR A 251 2.58 12.63 14.79
CA TYR A 251 1.58 13.60 14.27
C TYR A 251 0.37 13.79 15.18
N ARG A 252 0.22 12.94 16.23
CA ARG A 252 -0.76 13.15 17.29
C ARG A 252 -0.68 14.56 17.89
N ALA A 253 0.54 15.09 18.08
CA ALA A 253 0.74 16.43 18.64
C ALA A 253 0.20 17.55 17.74
N ASP A 254 0.33 17.40 16.43
CA ASP A 254 -0.19 18.36 15.45
C ASP A 254 -1.72 18.36 15.43
N ALA A 255 -2.34 17.18 15.44
CA ALA A 255 -3.78 17.05 15.54
C ALA A 255 -4.32 17.69 16.83
N ALA A 256 -3.69 17.38 17.99
CA ALA A 256 -4.06 18.00 19.27
C ALA A 256 -3.97 19.52 19.23
N LYS A 257 -2.92 20.06 18.62
CA LYS A 257 -2.74 21.52 18.47
C LYS A 257 -3.85 22.15 17.62
N LYS A 258 -4.27 21.49 16.52
CA LYS A 258 -5.38 21.97 15.68
C LYS A 258 -6.71 21.93 16.41
N ILE A 259 -7.00 20.85 17.16
CA ILE A 259 -8.17 20.77 18.03
C ILE A 259 -8.17 21.92 19.06
N GLY A 260 -7.02 22.22 19.66
CA GLY A 260 -6.87 23.33 20.59
C GLY A 260 -7.12 24.71 19.96
N TYR A 261 -6.77 24.89 18.68
CA TYR A 261 -7.11 26.12 17.94
C TYR A 261 -8.61 26.21 17.67
N MET A 262 -9.25 25.14 17.23
CA MET A 262 -10.70 25.10 17.01
C MET A 262 -11.48 25.35 18.31
N TYR A 263 -11.02 24.79 19.45
CA TYR A 263 -11.60 25.09 20.76
C TYR A 263 -11.57 26.58 21.09
N LYS A 264 -10.41 27.23 20.91
CA LYS A 264 -10.26 28.67 21.19
C LYS A 264 -11.12 29.53 20.27
N ASP A 265 -11.19 29.14 19.00
CA ASP A 265 -11.98 29.82 18.00
C ASP A 265 -13.49 29.73 18.32
N LEU A 266 -14.00 28.54 18.59
CA LEU A 266 -15.39 28.34 19.01
C LEU A 266 -15.73 29.05 20.32
N LYS A 267 -14.77 29.09 21.27
CA LYS A 267 -14.93 29.89 22.52
C LYS A 267 -15.10 31.38 22.23
N ASN A 268 -14.30 31.91 21.31
CA ASN A 268 -14.37 33.34 20.93
C ASN A 268 -15.65 33.69 20.16
N GLN A 269 -16.27 32.68 19.52
CA GLN A 269 -17.53 32.81 18.78
C GLN A 269 -18.78 32.53 19.65
N ASP A 270 -18.61 32.26 20.95
CA ASP A 270 -19.68 31.79 21.86
C ASP A 270 -20.37 30.50 21.40
N LYS A 271 -19.63 29.59 20.70
CA LYS A 271 -20.10 28.31 20.14
C LYS A 271 -19.51 27.10 20.87
N LEU A 272 -19.18 27.19 22.15
CA LEU A 272 -18.58 26.07 22.90
C LEU A 272 -19.44 24.84 22.96
N GLU A 273 -20.75 24.95 22.80
CA GLU A 273 -21.68 23.82 22.73
C GLU A 273 -21.35 22.86 21.55
N VAL A 274 -20.84 23.38 20.42
CA VAL A 274 -20.38 22.58 19.28
C VAL A 274 -19.20 21.71 19.71
N PHE A 275 -18.23 22.30 20.41
CA PHE A 275 -17.07 21.56 20.91
C PHE A 275 -17.48 20.50 21.93
N GLN A 276 -18.35 20.87 22.90
CA GLN A 276 -18.80 19.95 23.93
C GLN A 276 -19.54 18.76 23.35
N LYS A 277 -20.45 19.00 22.40
CA LYS A 277 -21.20 17.95 21.70
C LYS A 277 -20.28 16.90 21.06
N VAL A 278 -19.23 17.35 20.35
CA VAL A 278 -18.29 16.44 19.72
C VAL A 278 -17.38 15.76 20.76
N ALA A 279 -16.90 16.50 21.76
CA ALA A 279 -16.08 15.94 22.84
C ALA A 279 -16.79 14.81 23.60
N ASP A 280 -18.09 14.97 23.88
CA ASP A 280 -18.93 13.97 24.55
C ASP A 280 -19.05 12.66 23.75
N LYS A 281 -19.15 12.75 22.41
CA LYS A 281 -19.15 11.59 21.51
C LYS A 281 -17.89 10.71 21.69
N TYR A 282 -16.76 11.33 21.99
CA TYR A 282 -15.47 10.65 22.19
C TYR A 282 -15.08 10.46 23.65
N ASN A 283 -15.97 10.76 24.60
CA ASN A 283 -15.72 10.73 26.05
C ASN A 283 -14.50 11.58 26.48
N LEU A 284 -14.25 12.68 25.78
CA LEU A 284 -13.13 13.57 26.08
C LEU A 284 -13.53 14.52 27.22
N LYS A 285 -12.68 14.58 28.27
CA LYS A 285 -12.88 15.55 29.36
C LYS A 285 -12.33 16.91 28.95
N VAL A 286 -13.20 17.88 28.77
CA VAL A 286 -12.82 19.28 28.57
C VAL A 286 -12.49 19.88 29.92
N GLN A 287 -11.21 20.19 30.17
CA GLN A 287 -10.83 20.95 31.35
C GLN A 287 -11.12 22.41 31.08
N ASN A 288 -12.14 22.95 31.76
CA ASN A 288 -12.42 24.42 31.76
C ASN A 288 -11.36 25.11 32.65
N ASN A 289 -10.26 25.54 32.03
CA ASN A 289 -9.30 26.43 32.67
C ASN A 289 -9.63 27.92 32.35
#